data_40738a5c8adc6c66ab9edcfef4447d6a
#
_entry.id   40738a5c8adc6c66ab9edcfef4447d6a
#
_cell.length_a   1.000
_cell.length_b   1.000
_cell.length_c   1.000
_cell.angle_alpha   90.00
_cell.angle_beta   90.00
_cell.angle_gamma   90.00
#
_symmetry.space_group_name_H-M   'P 1'
#
loop_
_entity.id
_entity.type
_entity.pdbx_description
1 polymer ?
#
loop_
_entity_poly.entity_id
_entity_poly.type
_entity_poly.pdbx_seq_one_letter_code
_entity_poly.pdbx_strand_id
1 'polypeptide(L)'
;MSANPRPETAPEAEASAEASAAETARIARDVATGRRVLGIEAEALAGFARTLDDEFAAAVQAMLDCKGRIVVSGMGKSGHVGRKIAATLASTGTPSFFLHPAEASHGDLGMLTESDVALVLSNSGGTPELADVIAHCKRFGITLIGMASRPESPLLAQSDIRLKLPRAPEACSVGMAPTTSTTLALALGDALAVALMERRAFTAEHFAVFHPGGKLGAQLIKVRDLMHSGEEMPLVAEDASMREVLLVMSAKGFGVAGVVDADGALVGAITDGDLRRNMDGLLERRARDVATRNPRTIRPDALGSEAVKVMNDPARPVLCIFASDPAIGPQPLGVLHVHDCLRAGLDMG
;
A
#
# COMPACT_ATOMS: atom_id res chain seq x y z
N MET A 1 -37.20 5.18 -48.29
CA MET A 1 -36.48 6.25 -49.03
C MET A 1 -35.17 6.49 -48.26
N SER A 2 -34.08 5.92 -48.76
CA SER A 2 -32.74 6.07 -48.18
C SER A 2 -32.15 7.39 -48.67
N ALA A 3 -31.86 8.32 -47.76
CA ALA A 3 -31.21 9.58 -48.13
C ALA A 3 -29.75 9.28 -48.47
N ASN A 4 -29.37 9.50 -49.70
CA ASN A 4 -27.99 9.41 -50.16
C ASN A 4 -27.18 10.58 -49.52
N PRO A 5 -26.03 10.37 -48.86
CA PRO A 5 -25.24 11.48 -48.37
C PRO A 5 -24.77 12.35 -49.53
N ARG A 6 -24.88 13.67 -49.37
CA ARG A 6 -24.35 14.62 -50.36
C ARG A 6 -22.84 14.46 -50.44
N PRO A 7 -22.25 14.50 -51.66
CA PRO A 7 -20.81 14.49 -51.80
C PRO A 7 -20.23 15.79 -51.18
N GLU A 8 -19.21 15.68 -50.34
CA GLU A 8 -18.45 16.83 -49.82
C GLU A 8 -17.88 17.65 -50.98
N THR A 9 -18.00 18.97 -50.89
CA THR A 9 -17.41 19.87 -51.88
C THR A 9 -15.92 19.97 -51.68
N ALA A 10 -15.12 20.20 -52.73
CA ALA A 10 -13.65 20.29 -52.64
C ALA A 10 -13.15 21.24 -51.52
N PRO A 11 -13.77 22.42 -51.26
CA PRO A 11 -13.39 23.30 -50.16
C PRO A 11 -13.66 22.71 -48.76
N GLU A 12 -14.68 21.89 -48.60
CA GLU A 12 -15.01 21.23 -47.34
C GLU A 12 -14.01 20.10 -47.00
N ALA A 13 -13.57 19.38 -48.02
CA ALA A 13 -12.55 18.34 -47.87
C ALA A 13 -11.16 18.92 -47.53
N GLU A 14 -10.79 20.04 -48.15
CA GLU A 14 -9.55 20.78 -47.84
C GLU A 14 -9.57 21.34 -46.40
N ALA A 15 -10.64 21.99 -45.97
CA ALA A 15 -10.80 22.48 -44.61
C ALA A 15 -10.76 21.37 -43.56
N SER A 16 -11.33 20.19 -43.83
CA SER A 16 -11.27 19.02 -42.98
C SER A 16 -9.84 18.46 -42.87
N ALA A 17 -9.09 18.42 -43.97
CA ALA A 17 -7.68 17.97 -43.98
C ALA A 17 -6.77 18.93 -43.23
N GLU A 18 -6.93 20.24 -43.37
CA GLU A 18 -6.18 21.26 -42.62
C GLU A 18 -6.46 21.18 -41.11
N ALA A 19 -7.74 21.03 -40.73
CA ALA A 19 -8.11 20.84 -39.30
C ALA A 19 -7.51 19.57 -38.70
N SER A 20 -7.48 18.47 -39.44
CA SER A 20 -6.86 17.21 -39.04
C SER A 20 -5.34 17.34 -38.88
N ALA A 21 -4.66 18.03 -39.79
CA ALA A 21 -3.24 18.29 -39.76
C ALA A 21 -2.87 19.21 -38.56
N ALA A 22 -3.67 20.25 -38.30
CA ALA A 22 -3.51 21.14 -37.17
C ALA A 22 -3.66 20.42 -35.83
N GLU A 23 -4.64 19.53 -35.71
CA GLU A 23 -4.86 18.70 -34.52
C GLU A 23 -3.71 17.72 -34.31
N THR A 24 -3.23 17.06 -35.34
CA THR A 24 -2.05 16.17 -35.26
C THR A 24 -0.82 16.93 -34.82
N ALA A 25 -0.58 18.12 -35.32
CA ALA A 25 0.53 18.98 -34.94
C ALA A 25 0.41 19.46 -33.47
N ARG A 26 -0.82 19.72 -33.01
CA ARG A 26 -1.10 20.07 -31.61
C ARG A 26 -0.76 18.90 -30.67
N ILE A 27 -1.23 17.71 -30.96
CA ILE A 27 -0.95 16.49 -30.20
C ILE A 27 0.55 16.22 -30.12
N ALA A 28 1.26 16.34 -31.24
CA ALA A 28 2.71 16.14 -31.29
C ALA A 28 3.47 17.14 -30.38
N ARG A 29 3.04 18.40 -30.35
CA ARG A 29 3.62 19.44 -29.47
C ARG A 29 3.35 19.13 -28.00
N ASP A 30 2.14 18.72 -27.63
CA ASP A 30 1.78 18.40 -26.27
C ASP A 30 2.61 17.21 -25.75
N VAL A 31 2.75 16.16 -26.55
CA VAL A 31 3.59 14.98 -26.23
C VAL A 31 5.06 15.37 -26.12
N ALA A 32 5.58 16.22 -27.03
CA ALA A 32 6.95 16.70 -26.95
C ALA A 32 7.21 17.51 -25.68
N THR A 33 6.25 18.34 -25.25
CA THR A 33 6.33 19.10 -24.01
C THR A 33 6.37 18.16 -22.79
N GLY A 34 5.49 17.16 -22.73
CA GLY A 34 5.51 16.16 -21.66
C GLY A 34 6.84 15.42 -21.54
N ARG A 35 7.36 14.94 -22.69
CA ARG A 35 8.68 14.28 -22.75
C ARG A 35 9.82 15.19 -22.25
N ARG A 36 9.81 16.45 -22.65
CA ARG A 36 10.81 17.43 -22.22
C ARG A 36 10.77 17.67 -20.72
N VAL A 37 9.57 17.87 -20.14
CA VAL A 37 9.40 18.06 -18.69
C VAL A 37 9.94 16.86 -17.91
N LEU A 38 9.46 15.65 -18.25
CA LEU A 38 9.91 14.41 -17.60
C LEU A 38 11.44 14.20 -17.77
N GLY A 39 11.99 14.55 -18.93
CA GLY A 39 13.44 14.44 -19.18
C GLY A 39 14.26 15.36 -18.26
N ILE A 40 13.86 16.62 -18.11
CA ILE A 40 14.52 17.59 -17.21
C ILE A 40 14.48 17.10 -15.75
N GLU A 41 13.34 16.64 -15.28
CA GLU A 41 13.19 16.15 -13.91
C GLU A 41 13.99 14.87 -13.67
N ALA A 42 13.97 13.93 -14.60
CA ALA A 42 14.74 12.68 -14.51
C ALA A 42 16.27 12.94 -14.49
N GLU A 43 16.75 13.86 -15.32
CA GLU A 43 18.17 14.24 -15.32
C GLU A 43 18.58 14.89 -14.00
N ALA A 44 17.76 15.79 -13.47
CA ALA A 44 17.98 16.43 -12.17
C ALA A 44 18.03 15.39 -11.03
N LEU A 45 17.12 14.41 -11.00
CA LEU A 45 17.13 13.33 -10.03
C LEU A 45 18.37 12.44 -10.16
N ALA A 46 18.74 12.05 -11.39
CA ALA A 46 19.93 11.23 -11.62
C ALA A 46 21.22 11.96 -11.20
N GLY A 47 21.27 13.28 -11.44
CA GLY A 47 22.36 14.14 -10.97
C GLY A 47 22.42 14.17 -9.44
N PHE A 48 21.29 14.38 -8.79
CA PHE A 48 21.17 14.51 -7.34
C PHE A 48 21.58 13.22 -6.61
N ALA A 49 21.15 12.07 -7.11
CA ALA A 49 21.48 10.78 -6.50
C ALA A 49 23.00 10.56 -6.34
N ARG A 50 23.80 11.12 -7.24
CA ARG A 50 25.27 11.02 -7.17
C ARG A 50 25.93 12.00 -6.20
N THR A 51 25.18 12.96 -5.66
CA THR A 51 25.68 14.01 -4.77
C THR A 51 25.21 13.87 -3.33
N LEU A 52 24.47 12.79 -3.00
CA LEU A 52 24.12 12.50 -1.62
C LEU A 52 25.41 12.27 -0.81
N ASP A 53 25.47 12.92 0.34
CA ASP A 53 26.63 12.98 1.21
C ASP A 53 26.32 12.53 2.65
N ASP A 54 27.27 12.71 3.56
CA ASP A 54 27.15 12.33 4.99
C ASP A 54 26.01 13.07 5.70
N GLU A 55 25.58 14.23 5.23
CA GLU A 55 24.42 14.96 5.79
C GLU A 55 23.12 14.17 5.62
N PHE A 56 22.97 13.40 4.53
CA PHE A 56 21.85 12.48 4.38
C PHE A 56 21.87 11.38 5.44
N ALA A 57 23.04 10.77 5.68
CA ALA A 57 23.19 9.75 6.70
C ALA A 57 22.96 10.31 8.12
N ALA A 58 23.42 11.53 8.39
CA ALA A 58 23.16 12.24 9.64
C ALA A 58 21.68 12.52 9.84
N ALA A 59 20.94 12.90 8.79
CA ALA A 59 19.49 13.10 8.85
C ALA A 59 18.76 11.79 9.17
N VAL A 60 19.10 10.70 8.50
CA VAL A 60 18.53 9.36 8.80
C VAL A 60 18.81 8.98 10.26
N GLN A 61 20.04 9.19 10.76
CA GLN A 61 20.39 8.85 12.13
C GLN A 61 19.61 9.71 13.14
N ALA A 62 19.54 11.02 12.95
CA ALA A 62 18.78 11.92 13.82
C ALA A 62 17.28 11.55 13.88
N MET A 63 16.69 11.20 12.73
CA MET A 63 15.30 10.75 12.66
C MET A 63 15.11 9.36 13.30
N LEU A 64 16.09 8.48 13.23
CA LEU A 64 16.04 7.16 13.86
C LEU A 64 16.11 7.26 15.39
N ASP A 65 16.93 8.17 15.91
CA ASP A 65 17.17 8.40 17.34
C ASP A 65 16.06 9.24 18.00
N CYS A 66 15.19 9.86 17.20
CA CYS A 66 14.07 10.69 17.65
C CYS A 66 13.18 9.91 18.63
N LYS A 67 12.94 10.51 19.81
CA LYS A 67 12.09 9.91 20.87
C LYS A 67 10.63 10.36 20.74
N GLY A 68 10.40 11.46 20.05
CA GLY A 68 9.10 12.01 19.74
C GLY A 68 8.66 11.67 18.32
N ARG A 69 8.34 12.70 17.56
CA ARG A 69 7.81 12.60 16.17
C ARG A 69 8.67 13.41 15.21
N ILE A 70 8.62 13.05 13.94
CA ILE A 70 9.19 13.89 12.89
C ILE A 70 8.14 14.92 12.49
N VAL A 71 8.40 16.16 12.81
CA VAL A 71 7.51 17.30 12.50
C VAL A 71 7.98 17.92 11.18
N VAL A 72 7.18 17.74 10.13
CA VAL A 72 7.51 18.25 8.80
C VAL A 72 6.82 19.60 8.59
N SER A 73 7.55 20.61 8.11
CA SER A 73 6.99 21.93 7.85
C SER A 73 7.48 22.50 6.50
N GLY A 74 6.66 23.34 5.89
CA GLY A 74 6.94 24.00 4.62
C GLY A 74 5.75 24.82 4.13
N MET A 75 6.01 25.83 3.30
CA MET A 75 4.95 26.72 2.79
C MET A 75 4.62 26.44 1.32
N GLY A 76 3.38 26.64 0.90
CA GLY A 76 2.93 26.51 -0.48
C GLY A 76 3.19 25.12 -1.08
N LYS A 77 3.86 25.04 -2.24
CA LYS A 77 4.21 23.78 -2.91
C LYS A 77 5.10 22.90 -2.03
N SER A 78 6.08 23.50 -1.32
CA SER A 78 6.90 22.76 -0.35
C SER A 78 6.06 22.21 0.81
N GLY A 79 5.00 22.90 1.24
CA GLY A 79 4.07 22.40 2.24
C GLY A 79 3.28 21.18 1.76
N HIS A 80 2.80 21.17 0.51
CA HIS A 80 2.12 20.00 -0.06
C HIS A 80 3.06 18.79 -0.16
N VAL A 81 4.30 19.00 -0.60
CA VAL A 81 5.34 17.96 -0.58
C VAL A 81 5.63 17.49 0.84
N GLY A 82 5.76 18.42 1.80
CA GLY A 82 5.98 18.11 3.22
C GLY A 82 4.85 17.27 3.83
N ARG A 83 3.58 17.55 3.49
CA ARG A 83 2.44 16.70 3.90
C ARG A 83 2.56 15.27 3.37
N LYS A 84 2.97 15.11 2.10
CA LYS A 84 3.20 13.78 1.53
C LYS A 84 4.34 13.06 2.24
N ILE A 85 5.45 13.74 2.51
CA ILE A 85 6.59 13.18 3.24
C ILE A 85 6.17 12.72 4.65
N ALA A 86 5.45 13.56 5.40
CA ALA A 86 4.94 13.21 6.73
C ALA A 86 4.04 11.97 6.68
N ALA A 87 3.12 11.90 5.71
CA ALA A 87 2.24 10.76 5.52
C ALA A 87 3.03 9.47 5.18
N THR A 88 4.05 9.58 4.32
CA THR A 88 4.91 8.44 3.96
C THR A 88 5.68 7.95 5.20
N LEU A 89 6.31 8.84 5.96
CA LEU A 89 7.01 8.49 7.20
C LEU A 89 6.09 7.78 8.19
N ALA A 90 4.90 8.33 8.45
CA ALA A 90 3.93 7.74 9.35
C ALA A 90 3.50 6.34 8.90
N SER A 91 3.20 6.17 7.61
CA SER A 91 2.76 4.90 7.03
C SER A 91 3.86 3.85 6.93
N THR A 92 5.12 4.25 7.08
CA THR A 92 6.31 3.38 7.06
C THR A 92 6.96 3.20 8.43
N GLY A 93 6.22 3.48 9.51
CA GLY A 93 6.63 3.19 10.88
C GLY A 93 7.47 4.28 11.56
N THR A 94 7.54 5.48 10.99
CA THR A 94 8.15 6.66 11.62
C THR A 94 7.05 7.64 12.02
N PRO A 95 6.72 7.81 13.32
CA PRO A 95 5.70 8.74 13.76
C PRO A 95 5.99 10.15 13.24
N SER A 96 5.06 10.72 12.48
CA SER A 96 5.24 12.01 11.82
C SER A 96 3.93 12.73 11.59
N PHE A 97 3.99 14.06 11.58
CA PHE A 97 2.87 14.90 11.15
C PHE A 97 3.38 16.19 10.47
N PHE A 98 2.48 16.89 9.81
CA PHE A 98 2.78 18.16 9.14
C PHE A 98 2.31 19.33 10.01
N LEU A 99 3.22 20.28 10.26
CA LEU A 99 2.96 21.54 10.93
C LEU A 99 2.94 22.66 9.88
N HIS A 100 1.79 23.33 9.72
CA HIS A 100 1.70 24.46 8.80
C HIS A 100 2.37 25.70 9.43
N PRO A 101 3.36 26.35 8.74
CA PRO A 101 4.12 27.42 9.38
C PRO A 101 3.29 28.66 9.75
N ALA A 102 2.24 28.99 9.00
CA ALA A 102 1.35 30.09 9.37
C ALA A 102 0.55 29.77 10.64
N GLU A 103 0.04 28.54 10.79
CA GLU A 103 -0.68 28.12 12.00
C GLU A 103 0.28 28.01 13.19
N ALA A 104 1.53 27.64 12.93
CA ALA A 104 2.59 27.62 13.95
C ALA A 104 2.74 28.97 14.62
N SER A 105 2.78 30.07 13.86
CA SER A 105 2.86 31.45 14.39
C SER A 105 1.61 31.87 15.18
N HIS A 106 0.53 31.11 15.12
CA HIS A 106 -0.75 31.38 15.81
C HIS A 106 -1.08 30.38 16.94
N GLY A 107 -0.08 29.60 17.39
CA GLY A 107 -0.21 28.74 18.58
C GLY A 107 0.21 27.29 18.36
N ASP A 108 0.22 26.77 17.12
CA ASP A 108 0.54 25.39 16.83
C ASP A 108 2.03 25.04 17.05
N LEU A 109 2.91 26.02 17.35
CA LEU A 109 4.26 25.75 17.86
C LEU A 109 4.25 24.86 19.10
N GLY A 110 3.17 24.90 19.90
CA GLY A 110 2.99 23.99 21.03
C GLY A 110 2.90 22.50 20.68
N MET A 111 2.72 22.16 19.39
CA MET A 111 2.74 20.78 18.90
C MET A 111 4.16 20.24 18.72
N LEU A 112 5.17 21.11 18.71
CA LEU A 112 6.58 20.78 18.50
C LEU A 112 7.33 20.80 19.85
N THR A 113 7.87 19.68 20.25
CA THR A 113 8.48 19.46 21.58
C THR A 113 9.96 19.14 21.46
N GLU A 114 10.71 19.23 22.57
CA GLU A 114 12.15 18.93 22.66
C GLU A 114 12.50 17.49 22.29
N SER A 115 11.54 16.57 22.34
CA SER A 115 11.73 15.16 21.95
C SER A 115 11.58 14.91 20.44
N ASP A 116 11.09 15.91 19.69
CA ASP A 116 10.83 15.82 18.27
C ASP A 116 12.07 16.18 17.42
N VAL A 117 12.00 15.87 16.12
CA VAL A 117 12.92 16.36 15.09
C VAL A 117 12.11 17.14 14.06
N ALA A 118 12.53 18.36 13.75
CA ALA A 118 11.90 19.20 12.74
C ALA A 118 12.57 18.98 11.38
N LEU A 119 11.78 18.62 10.35
CA LEU A 119 12.19 18.59 8.94
C LEU A 119 11.52 19.74 8.19
N VAL A 120 12.27 20.79 7.88
CA VAL A 120 11.75 22.02 7.29
C VAL A 120 12.16 22.14 5.83
N LEU A 121 11.17 22.34 4.93
CA LEU A 121 11.33 22.39 3.49
C LEU A 121 11.10 23.82 2.95
N SER A 122 12.10 24.33 2.23
CA SER A 122 11.96 25.57 1.45
C SER A 122 12.98 25.58 0.32
N ASN A 123 12.55 25.59 -0.94
CA ASN A 123 13.50 25.60 -2.05
C ASN A 123 14.48 26.81 -1.99
N SER A 124 13.98 28.02 -1.69
CA SER A 124 14.82 29.20 -1.50
C SER A 124 15.56 29.21 -0.17
N GLY A 125 15.03 28.52 0.85
CA GLY A 125 15.48 28.56 2.23
C GLY A 125 15.28 29.90 2.94
N GLY A 126 14.61 30.84 2.30
CA GLY A 126 14.36 32.20 2.81
C GLY A 126 12.88 32.55 2.95
N THR A 127 12.00 31.55 3.10
CA THR A 127 10.55 31.72 3.28
C THR A 127 10.25 32.36 4.65
N PRO A 128 9.71 33.59 4.70
CA PRO A 128 9.55 34.32 5.98
C PRO A 128 8.69 33.59 7.00
N GLU A 129 7.63 32.89 6.55
CA GLU A 129 6.68 32.18 7.41
C GLU A 129 7.33 31.01 8.19
N LEU A 130 8.53 30.58 7.80
CA LEU A 130 9.27 29.53 8.51
C LEU A 130 10.10 30.07 9.68
N ALA A 131 10.23 31.40 9.80
CA ALA A 131 11.12 32.01 10.78
C ALA A 131 10.77 31.62 12.23
N ASP A 132 9.48 31.59 12.57
CA ASP A 132 9.03 31.25 13.91
C ASP A 132 9.27 29.76 14.24
N VAL A 133 9.07 28.87 13.29
CA VAL A 133 9.39 27.42 13.46
C VAL A 133 10.90 27.23 13.68
N ILE A 134 11.73 27.90 12.89
CA ILE A 134 13.20 27.85 13.01
C ILE A 134 13.64 28.40 14.39
N ALA A 135 13.11 29.58 14.77
CA ALA A 135 13.44 30.22 16.04
C ALA A 135 13.01 29.35 17.23
N HIS A 136 11.83 28.71 17.15
CA HIS A 136 11.33 27.79 18.17
C HIS A 136 12.28 26.59 18.32
N CYS A 137 12.68 25.95 17.22
CA CYS A 137 13.64 24.84 17.25
C CYS A 137 14.94 25.25 17.95
N LYS A 138 15.50 26.40 17.58
CA LYS A 138 16.74 26.90 18.18
C LYS A 138 16.60 27.23 19.67
N ARG A 139 15.47 27.84 20.06
CA ARG A 139 15.21 28.20 21.46
C ARG A 139 15.12 26.99 22.39
N PHE A 140 14.49 25.91 21.92
CA PHE A 140 14.22 24.71 22.71
C PHE A 140 15.17 23.55 22.41
N GLY A 141 16.23 23.76 21.64
CA GLY A 141 17.22 22.73 21.33
C GLY A 141 16.67 21.55 20.52
N ILE A 142 15.60 21.80 19.74
CA ILE A 142 14.98 20.79 18.88
C ILE A 142 15.85 20.61 17.63
N THR A 143 16.23 19.39 17.33
CA THR A 143 17.04 19.10 16.13
C THR A 143 16.33 19.56 14.87
N LEU A 144 16.96 20.46 14.13
CA LEU A 144 16.47 21.05 12.90
C LEU A 144 17.18 20.50 11.67
N ILE A 145 16.47 19.78 10.83
CA ILE A 145 16.90 19.32 9.51
C ILE A 145 16.32 20.29 8.47
N GLY A 146 17.17 21.06 7.79
CA GLY A 146 16.75 21.97 6.73
C GLY A 146 16.95 21.37 5.35
N MET A 147 15.94 21.49 4.48
CA MET A 147 15.99 21.07 3.08
C MET A 147 15.80 22.28 2.17
N ALA A 148 16.87 22.69 1.46
CA ALA A 148 16.84 23.84 0.56
C ALA A 148 17.91 23.75 -0.55
N SER A 149 17.74 24.56 -1.63
CA SER A 149 18.68 24.59 -2.76
C SER A 149 19.77 25.65 -2.65
N ARG A 150 19.65 26.60 -1.69
CA ARG A 150 20.63 27.68 -1.49
C ARG A 150 21.41 27.44 -0.20
N PRO A 151 22.73 27.10 -0.29
CA PRO A 151 23.56 26.78 0.89
C PRO A 151 23.62 27.91 1.92
N GLU A 152 23.61 29.16 1.48
CA GLU A 152 23.74 30.37 2.33
C GLU A 152 22.37 30.85 2.83
N SER A 153 21.30 30.11 2.59
CA SER A 153 19.94 30.49 3.00
C SER A 153 19.77 30.51 4.52
N PRO A 154 18.87 31.36 5.03
CA PRO A 154 18.59 31.44 6.48
C PRO A 154 18.21 30.07 7.09
N LEU A 155 17.46 29.24 6.36
CA LEU A 155 17.09 27.89 6.80
C LEU A 155 18.32 27.02 7.00
N LEU A 156 19.15 26.84 5.96
CA LEU A 156 20.32 25.97 6.05
C LEU A 156 21.39 26.51 7.02
N ALA A 157 21.53 27.84 7.11
CA ALA A 157 22.47 28.46 8.05
C ALA A 157 22.12 28.14 9.51
N GLN A 158 20.84 27.99 9.83
CA GLN A 158 20.35 27.72 11.18
C GLN A 158 20.08 26.23 11.44
N SER A 159 20.12 25.37 10.42
CA SER A 159 19.91 23.95 10.55
C SER A 159 21.10 23.24 11.17
N ASP A 160 20.82 22.25 11.99
CA ASP A 160 21.81 21.35 12.57
C ASP A 160 22.27 20.34 11.52
N ILE A 161 21.38 19.93 10.62
CA ILE A 161 21.63 19.03 9.49
C ILE A 161 21.10 19.69 8.20
N ARG A 162 21.89 19.67 7.13
CA ARG A 162 21.67 20.49 5.92
C ARG A 162 21.49 19.64 4.70
N LEU A 163 20.26 19.30 4.36
CA LEU A 163 19.92 18.58 3.14
C LEU A 163 19.90 19.55 1.93
N LYS A 164 20.98 19.58 1.19
CA LYS A 164 21.17 20.50 0.04
C LYS A 164 20.56 19.90 -1.21
N LEU A 165 19.50 20.52 -1.73
CA LEU A 165 18.97 20.21 -3.05
C LEU A 165 19.85 20.83 -4.14
N PRO A 166 20.07 20.17 -5.29
CA PRO A 166 20.80 20.79 -6.40
C PRO A 166 19.99 21.97 -6.98
N ARG A 167 20.71 22.98 -7.45
CA ARG A 167 20.10 24.06 -8.23
C ARG A 167 19.86 23.56 -9.65
N ALA A 168 18.66 23.09 -9.92
CA ALA A 168 18.22 22.65 -11.24
C ALA A 168 17.19 23.61 -11.81
N PRO A 169 17.14 23.79 -13.15
CA PRO A 169 16.10 24.60 -13.78
C PRO A 169 14.73 23.98 -13.57
N GLU A 170 13.73 24.83 -13.34
CA GLU A 170 12.33 24.38 -13.37
C GLU A 170 11.95 23.97 -14.80
N ALA A 171 11.18 22.89 -14.95
CA ALA A 171 10.81 22.34 -16.24
C ALA A 171 9.71 23.16 -16.96
N CYS A 172 9.11 24.13 -16.29
CA CYS A 172 8.11 25.01 -16.91
C CYS A 172 8.76 26.00 -17.87
N SER A 173 8.05 26.39 -18.93
CA SER A 173 8.55 27.30 -19.98
C SER A 173 8.89 28.69 -19.48
N VAL A 174 8.30 29.13 -18.35
CA VAL A 174 8.51 30.44 -17.72
C VAL A 174 9.57 30.39 -16.63
N GLY A 175 10.05 29.18 -16.24
CA GLY A 175 11.06 28.99 -15.19
C GLY A 175 10.63 29.36 -13.77
N MET A 176 9.32 29.59 -13.53
CA MET A 176 8.80 30.09 -12.26
C MET A 176 7.96 29.05 -11.49
N ALA A 177 7.22 28.19 -12.19
CA ALA A 177 6.40 27.19 -11.54
C ALA A 177 7.29 26.09 -10.94
N PRO A 178 7.18 25.82 -9.63
CA PRO A 178 7.94 24.75 -8.98
C PRO A 178 7.53 23.39 -9.56
N THR A 179 8.45 22.75 -10.24
CA THR A 179 8.34 21.42 -10.88
C THR A 179 9.52 20.56 -10.46
N THR A 180 10.68 20.76 -11.06
CA THR A 180 11.92 20.04 -10.74
C THR A 180 12.29 20.16 -9.26
N SER A 181 12.21 21.34 -8.68
CA SER A 181 12.54 21.56 -7.26
C SER A 181 11.62 20.78 -6.32
N THR A 182 10.33 20.69 -6.64
CA THR A 182 9.36 19.91 -5.83
C THR A 182 9.54 18.40 -6.01
N THR A 183 9.88 17.95 -7.21
CA THR A 183 10.20 16.54 -7.51
C THR A 183 11.46 16.10 -6.75
N LEU A 184 12.51 16.91 -6.73
CA LEU A 184 13.73 16.65 -5.96
C LEU A 184 13.46 16.55 -4.45
N ALA A 185 12.70 17.51 -3.90
CA ALA A 185 12.34 17.51 -2.48
C ALA A 185 11.51 16.29 -2.10
N LEU A 186 10.56 15.91 -2.95
CA LEU A 186 9.73 14.71 -2.75
C LEU A 186 10.57 13.43 -2.76
N ALA A 187 11.43 13.28 -3.77
CA ALA A 187 12.29 12.10 -3.91
C ALA A 187 13.27 11.97 -2.74
N LEU A 188 13.82 13.07 -2.24
CA LEU A 188 14.69 13.07 -1.05
C LEU A 188 13.90 12.63 0.20
N GLY A 189 12.67 13.11 0.36
CA GLY A 189 11.79 12.69 1.45
C GLY A 189 11.46 11.19 1.41
N ASP A 190 11.23 10.65 0.22
CA ASP A 190 11.02 9.22 0.02
C ASP A 190 12.29 8.41 0.33
N ALA A 191 13.46 8.91 -0.08
CA ALA A 191 14.74 8.29 0.23
C ALA A 191 14.99 8.22 1.76
N LEU A 192 14.67 9.29 2.51
CA LEU A 192 14.73 9.29 3.98
C LEU A 192 13.79 8.23 4.58
N ALA A 193 12.54 8.17 4.11
CA ALA A 193 11.56 7.20 4.60
C ALA A 193 12.01 5.75 4.34
N VAL A 194 12.51 5.45 3.14
CA VAL A 194 13.01 4.11 2.78
C VAL A 194 14.25 3.75 3.59
N ALA A 195 15.20 4.67 3.76
CA ALA A 195 16.39 4.42 4.57
C ALA A 195 16.02 4.11 6.05
N LEU A 196 15.03 4.81 6.60
CA LEU A 196 14.50 4.52 7.94
C LEU A 196 13.81 3.15 8.02
N MET A 197 13.04 2.77 6.98
CA MET A 197 12.44 1.44 6.89
C MET A 197 13.52 0.33 6.94
N GLU A 198 14.55 0.46 6.11
CA GLU A 198 15.66 -0.53 6.07
C GLU A 198 16.38 -0.61 7.41
N ARG A 199 16.72 0.55 8.02
CA ARG A 199 17.38 0.61 9.34
C ARG A 199 16.55 -0.01 10.47
N ARG A 200 15.20 0.02 10.36
CA ARG A 200 14.27 -0.56 11.34
C ARG A 200 13.88 -2.01 11.02
N ALA A 201 14.40 -2.61 9.97
CA ALA A 201 13.95 -3.90 9.45
C ALA A 201 12.41 -3.96 9.30
N PHE A 202 11.82 -2.89 8.73
CA PHE A 202 10.38 -2.75 8.56
C PHE A 202 9.89 -3.77 7.52
N THR A 203 8.97 -4.64 7.93
CA THR A 203 8.48 -5.75 7.10
C THR A 203 7.11 -5.46 6.48
N ALA A 204 6.70 -6.33 5.56
CA ALA A 204 5.36 -6.28 4.97
C ALA A 204 4.25 -6.44 6.03
N GLU A 205 4.49 -7.23 7.08
CA GLU A 205 3.56 -7.36 8.20
C GLU A 205 3.39 -6.04 8.96
N HIS A 206 4.49 -5.30 9.21
CA HIS A 206 4.43 -3.97 9.81
C HIS A 206 3.63 -3.00 8.93
N PHE A 207 3.80 -3.10 7.60
CA PHE A 207 3.04 -2.26 6.65
C PHE A 207 1.53 -2.53 6.72
N ALA A 208 1.12 -3.79 6.84
CA ALA A 208 -0.30 -4.19 6.95
C ALA A 208 -0.97 -3.57 8.19
N VAL A 209 -0.26 -3.47 9.32
CA VAL A 209 -0.78 -2.86 10.56
C VAL A 209 -1.20 -1.40 10.33
N PHE A 210 -0.45 -0.65 9.52
CA PHE A 210 -0.74 0.76 9.23
C PHE A 210 -1.72 0.97 8.06
N HIS A 211 -2.07 -0.10 7.31
CA HIS A 211 -2.94 -0.03 6.13
C HIS A 211 -4.09 -1.05 6.17
N PRO A 212 -4.88 -1.12 7.25
CA PRO A 212 -5.88 -2.20 7.43
C PRO A 212 -7.00 -2.19 6.38
N GLY A 213 -7.29 -1.05 5.76
CA GLY A 213 -8.37 -0.90 4.76
C GLY A 213 -7.90 -0.84 3.30
N GLY A 214 -6.60 -0.95 3.02
CA GLY A 214 -6.06 -0.83 1.66
C GLY A 214 -5.92 -2.18 0.95
N LYS A 215 -6.01 -2.19 -0.40
CA LYS A 215 -5.75 -3.40 -1.22
C LYS A 215 -4.41 -4.06 -0.88
N LEU A 216 -3.41 -3.28 -0.52
CA LEU A 216 -2.08 -3.79 -0.12
C LEU A 216 -2.13 -4.48 1.25
N GLY A 217 -2.92 -3.96 2.21
CA GLY A 217 -3.14 -4.61 3.52
C GLY A 217 -3.87 -5.94 3.35
N ALA A 218 -4.91 -5.97 2.52
CA ALA A 218 -5.65 -7.19 2.23
C ALA A 218 -4.76 -8.31 1.66
N GLN A 219 -3.79 -7.98 0.79
CA GLN A 219 -2.86 -8.95 0.21
C GLN A 219 -1.93 -9.63 1.24
N LEU A 220 -1.76 -9.04 2.43
CA LEU A 220 -0.86 -9.51 3.48
C LEU A 220 -1.60 -10.24 4.61
N ILE A 221 -2.93 -10.31 4.56
CA ILE A 221 -3.76 -11.05 5.52
C ILE A 221 -3.42 -12.55 5.40
N LYS A 222 -3.18 -13.19 6.54
CA LYS A 222 -2.89 -14.62 6.61
C LYS A 222 -4.18 -15.43 6.77
N VAL A 223 -4.14 -16.70 6.39
CA VAL A 223 -5.25 -17.63 6.55
C VAL A 223 -5.75 -17.67 7.99
N ARG A 224 -4.84 -17.69 8.97
CA ARG A 224 -5.18 -17.71 10.41
C ARG A 224 -5.98 -16.49 10.87
N ASP A 225 -5.89 -15.37 10.17
CA ASP A 225 -6.58 -14.12 10.52
C ASP A 225 -8.02 -14.10 9.99
N LEU A 226 -8.34 -15.03 9.06
CA LEU A 226 -9.64 -15.14 8.38
C LEU A 226 -10.38 -16.45 8.68
N MET A 227 -9.66 -17.51 9.10
CA MET A 227 -10.25 -18.82 9.29
C MET A 227 -11.12 -18.87 10.54
N HIS A 228 -12.15 -19.69 10.47
CA HIS A 228 -12.97 -20.09 11.61
C HIS A 228 -12.33 -21.29 12.31
N SER A 229 -12.28 -21.30 13.63
CA SER A 229 -11.58 -22.31 14.41
C SER A 229 -12.41 -22.87 15.58
N GLY A 230 -11.89 -23.88 16.26
CA GLY A 230 -12.56 -24.48 17.42
C GLY A 230 -13.95 -25.02 17.10
N GLU A 231 -14.93 -24.63 17.89
CA GLU A 231 -16.32 -25.11 17.76
C GLU A 231 -17.00 -24.63 16.47
N GLU A 232 -16.49 -23.62 15.78
CA GLU A 232 -17.06 -23.16 14.51
C GLU A 232 -16.77 -24.12 13.36
N MET A 233 -15.77 -24.98 13.48
CA MET A 233 -15.39 -25.90 12.42
C MET A 233 -16.47 -26.96 12.19
N PRO A 234 -16.86 -27.25 10.93
CA PRO A 234 -17.80 -28.27 10.56
C PRO A 234 -17.14 -29.66 10.54
N LEU A 235 -16.78 -30.20 11.70
CA LEU A 235 -16.12 -31.51 11.81
C LEU A 235 -17.08 -32.60 12.22
N VAL A 236 -16.90 -33.80 11.65
CA VAL A 236 -17.64 -35.03 11.97
C VAL A 236 -16.67 -36.22 12.03
N ALA A 237 -16.98 -37.20 12.86
CA ALA A 237 -16.23 -38.46 12.89
C ALA A 237 -16.45 -39.27 11.59
N GLU A 238 -15.48 -40.09 11.19
CA GLU A 238 -15.58 -40.91 9.97
C GLU A 238 -16.73 -41.93 10.00
N ASP A 239 -17.16 -42.35 11.17
CA ASP A 239 -18.28 -43.27 11.37
C ASP A 239 -19.61 -42.55 11.63
N ALA A 240 -19.65 -41.22 11.65
CA ALA A 240 -20.88 -40.44 11.80
C ALA A 240 -21.90 -40.81 10.70
N SER A 241 -23.19 -40.82 11.05
CA SER A 241 -24.25 -41.01 10.07
C SER A 241 -24.37 -39.81 9.13
N MET A 242 -24.78 -40.04 7.89
CA MET A 242 -25.01 -38.91 6.96
C MET A 242 -26.10 -37.96 7.45
N ARG A 243 -27.00 -38.40 8.34
CA ARG A 243 -27.96 -37.51 9.00
C ARG A 243 -27.29 -36.50 9.92
N GLU A 244 -26.29 -36.92 10.72
CA GLU A 244 -25.46 -36.05 11.57
C GLU A 244 -24.62 -35.10 10.71
N VAL A 245 -24.01 -35.61 9.63
CA VAL A 245 -23.23 -34.77 8.68
C VAL A 245 -24.09 -33.64 8.13
N LEU A 246 -25.31 -33.93 7.68
CA LEU A 246 -26.21 -32.90 7.12
C LEU A 246 -26.62 -31.85 8.18
N LEU A 247 -26.82 -32.26 9.43
CA LEU A 247 -27.09 -31.33 10.51
C LEU A 247 -25.91 -30.41 10.79
N VAL A 248 -24.69 -30.95 10.84
CA VAL A 248 -23.47 -30.15 11.04
C VAL A 248 -23.25 -29.18 9.88
N MET A 249 -23.37 -29.64 8.62
CA MET A 249 -23.24 -28.79 7.44
C MET A 249 -24.24 -27.62 7.47
N SER A 250 -25.51 -27.92 7.80
CA SER A 250 -26.57 -26.90 7.89
C SER A 250 -26.34 -25.93 9.04
N ALA A 251 -25.92 -26.41 10.21
CA ALA A 251 -25.71 -25.59 11.40
C ALA A 251 -24.50 -24.65 11.26
N LYS A 252 -23.43 -25.11 10.61
CA LYS A 252 -22.19 -24.33 10.43
C LYS A 252 -22.20 -23.45 9.17
N GLY A 253 -22.99 -23.79 8.16
CA GLY A 253 -23.24 -22.94 6.99
C GLY A 253 -22.11 -22.82 5.98
N PHE A 254 -21.08 -23.68 6.04
CA PHE A 254 -19.94 -23.62 5.12
C PHE A 254 -20.13 -24.42 3.82
N GLY A 255 -21.22 -25.22 3.71
CA GLY A 255 -21.44 -26.12 2.57
C GLY A 255 -20.42 -27.28 2.49
N VAL A 256 -19.71 -27.54 3.59
CA VAL A 256 -18.71 -28.60 3.71
C VAL A 256 -18.72 -29.18 5.13
N ALA A 257 -18.37 -30.46 5.28
CA ALA A 257 -17.98 -31.07 6.55
C ALA A 257 -16.61 -31.73 6.40
N GLY A 258 -15.71 -31.45 7.34
CA GLY A 258 -14.43 -32.16 7.47
C GLY A 258 -14.65 -33.48 8.21
N VAL A 259 -14.13 -34.56 7.66
CA VAL A 259 -14.22 -35.89 8.25
C VAL A 259 -12.92 -36.22 8.95
N VAL A 260 -12.99 -36.50 10.25
CA VAL A 260 -11.82 -36.81 11.08
C VAL A 260 -11.85 -38.24 11.58
N ASP A 261 -10.67 -38.84 11.74
CA ASP A 261 -10.49 -40.16 12.35
C ASP A 261 -10.55 -40.10 13.89
N ALA A 262 -10.26 -41.23 14.54
CA ALA A 262 -10.27 -41.35 16.00
C ALA A 262 -9.18 -40.48 16.69
N ASP A 263 -8.10 -40.14 15.98
CA ASP A 263 -7.02 -39.29 16.47
C ASP A 263 -7.27 -37.79 16.17
N GLY A 264 -8.40 -37.48 15.54
CA GLY A 264 -8.79 -36.12 15.13
C GLY A 264 -8.09 -35.64 13.85
N ALA A 265 -7.39 -36.51 13.13
CA ALA A 265 -6.75 -36.17 11.86
C ALA A 265 -7.79 -36.00 10.73
N LEU A 266 -7.62 -35.01 9.90
CA LEU A 266 -8.49 -34.74 8.76
C LEU A 266 -8.23 -35.76 7.63
N VAL A 267 -9.15 -36.74 7.48
CA VAL A 267 -9.04 -37.84 6.51
C VAL A 267 -9.91 -37.64 5.26
N GLY A 268 -10.88 -36.73 5.32
CA GLY A 268 -11.79 -36.50 4.20
C GLY A 268 -12.56 -35.20 4.33
N ALA A 269 -13.29 -34.85 3.27
CA ALA A 269 -14.27 -33.76 3.27
C ALA A 269 -15.52 -34.16 2.48
N ILE A 270 -16.68 -33.70 2.93
CA ILE A 270 -17.98 -33.89 2.28
C ILE A 270 -18.50 -32.53 1.89
N THR A 271 -18.76 -32.30 0.63
CA THR A 271 -19.32 -31.07 0.06
C THR A 271 -20.75 -31.30 -0.44
N ASP A 272 -21.49 -30.22 -0.73
CA ASP A 272 -22.81 -30.31 -1.39
C ASP A 272 -22.74 -31.06 -2.73
N GLY A 273 -21.58 -31.02 -3.42
CA GLY A 273 -21.33 -31.82 -4.61
C GLY A 273 -21.29 -33.33 -4.33
N ASP A 274 -20.69 -33.71 -3.19
CA ASP A 274 -20.61 -35.11 -2.77
C ASP A 274 -22.00 -35.63 -2.38
N LEU A 275 -22.79 -34.81 -1.69
CA LEU A 275 -24.20 -35.16 -1.34
C LEU A 275 -25.01 -35.44 -2.60
N ARG A 276 -24.91 -34.57 -3.62
CA ARG A 276 -25.64 -34.76 -4.88
C ARG A 276 -25.18 -35.98 -5.66
N ARG A 277 -23.91 -36.31 -5.67
CA ARG A 277 -23.38 -37.52 -6.34
C ARG A 277 -23.77 -38.81 -5.66
N ASN A 278 -24.05 -38.77 -4.36
CA ASN A 278 -24.38 -39.93 -3.55
C ASN A 278 -25.84 -39.93 -3.07
N MET A 279 -26.75 -39.21 -3.76
CA MET A 279 -28.14 -39.03 -3.33
C MET A 279 -28.88 -40.32 -3.02
N ASP A 280 -28.66 -41.35 -3.85
CA ASP A 280 -29.30 -42.66 -3.67
C ASP A 280 -28.74 -43.38 -2.44
N GLY A 281 -29.61 -43.65 -1.45
CA GLY A 281 -29.24 -44.31 -0.21
C GLY A 281 -28.35 -43.47 0.72
N LEU A 282 -28.30 -42.15 0.53
CA LEU A 282 -27.39 -41.24 1.26
C LEU A 282 -27.55 -41.37 2.78
N LEU A 283 -28.79 -41.41 3.30
CA LEU A 283 -29.06 -41.42 4.73
C LEU A 283 -28.70 -42.75 5.43
N GLU A 284 -28.45 -43.78 4.66
CA GLU A 284 -28.06 -45.12 5.13
C GLU A 284 -26.54 -45.28 5.24
N ARG A 285 -25.79 -44.31 4.70
CA ARG A 285 -24.31 -44.32 4.64
C ARG A 285 -23.69 -43.64 5.85
N ARG A 286 -22.39 -43.88 6.01
CA ARG A 286 -21.52 -43.21 6.96
C ARG A 286 -20.69 -42.11 6.27
N ALA A 287 -20.15 -41.17 7.03
CA ALA A 287 -19.31 -40.08 6.54
C ALA A 287 -18.14 -40.61 5.68
N ARG A 288 -17.44 -41.65 6.13
CA ARG A 288 -16.33 -42.31 5.40
C ARG A 288 -16.69 -42.86 4.03
N ASP A 289 -17.96 -43.22 3.80
CA ASP A 289 -18.43 -43.83 2.55
C ASP A 289 -18.71 -42.77 1.48
N VAL A 290 -18.93 -41.51 1.88
CA VAL A 290 -19.30 -40.37 1.03
C VAL A 290 -18.16 -39.40 0.87
N ALA A 291 -17.28 -39.33 1.86
CA ALA A 291 -16.18 -38.32 1.89
C ALA A 291 -15.20 -38.48 0.75
N THR A 292 -14.86 -37.40 0.13
CA THR A 292 -13.66 -37.28 -0.74
C THR A 292 -12.41 -37.31 0.15
N ARG A 293 -11.57 -38.33 -0.03
CA ARG A 293 -10.33 -38.50 0.74
C ARG A 293 -9.25 -37.49 0.31
N ASN A 294 -8.31 -37.21 1.24
CA ASN A 294 -7.19 -36.28 1.04
C ASN A 294 -7.70 -34.89 0.59
N PRO A 295 -8.49 -34.21 1.42
CA PRO A 295 -8.97 -32.88 1.10
C PRO A 295 -7.78 -31.93 0.95
N ARG A 296 -7.93 -30.90 0.11
CA ARG A 296 -6.93 -29.84 0.03
C ARG A 296 -6.88 -29.08 1.34
N THR A 297 -5.68 -28.82 1.80
CA THR A 297 -5.42 -28.02 3.00
C THR A 297 -4.49 -26.88 2.67
N ILE A 298 -4.45 -25.88 3.55
CA ILE A 298 -3.52 -24.75 3.47
C ILE A 298 -2.91 -24.50 4.84
N ARG A 299 -1.72 -23.93 4.88
CA ARG A 299 -1.09 -23.57 6.16
C ARG A 299 -1.74 -22.32 6.75
N PRO A 300 -1.91 -22.22 8.08
CA PRO A 300 -2.45 -21.03 8.74
C PRO A 300 -1.62 -19.76 8.50
N ASP A 301 -0.31 -19.90 8.28
CA ASP A 301 0.61 -18.79 8.02
C ASP A 301 0.71 -18.38 6.53
N ALA A 302 0.07 -19.15 5.63
CA ALA A 302 -0.05 -18.78 4.21
C ALA A 302 -0.86 -17.50 4.03
N LEU A 303 -0.64 -16.80 2.92
CA LEU A 303 -1.42 -15.60 2.60
C LEU A 303 -2.86 -15.96 2.17
N GLY A 304 -3.82 -15.10 2.51
CA GLY A 304 -5.20 -15.24 2.06
C GLY A 304 -5.34 -15.26 0.54
N SER A 305 -4.49 -14.52 -0.18
CA SER A 305 -4.42 -14.56 -1.66
C SER A 305 -3.97 -15.94 -2.20
N GLU A 306 -3.10 -16.63 -1.47
CA GLU A 306 -2.70 -18.00 -1.81
C GLU A 306 -3.88 -18.97 -1.60
N ALA A 307 -4.65 -18.81 -0.50
CA ALA A 307 -5.86 -19.58 -0.27
C ALA A 307 -6.88 -19.40 -1.39
N VAL A 308 -7.12 -18.15 -1.83
CA VAL A 308 -8.00 -17.86 -2.98
C VAL A 308 -7.53 -18.57 -4.23
N LYS A 309 -6.22 -18.53 -4.54
CA LYS A 309 -5.64 -19.23 -5.70
C LYS A 309 -5.85 -20.75 -5.62
N VAL A 310 -5.68 -21.35 -4.43
CA VAL A 310 -5.91 -22.78 -4.23
C VAL A 310 -7.40 -23.13 -4.36
N MET A 311 -8.30 -22.28 -3.85
CA MET A 311 -9.75 -22.48 -3.97
C MET A 311 -10.25 -22.33 -5.40
N ASN A 312 -9.66 -21.43 -6.19
CA ASN A 312 -10.02 -21.17 -7.60
C ASN A 312 -9.28 -22.05 -8.61
N ASP A 313 -8.49 -23.02 -8.19
CA ASP A 313 -7.81 -23.92 -9.13
C ASP A 313 -8.82 -24.57 -10.09
N PRO A 314 -8.75 -24.29 -11.40
CA PRO A 314 -9.74 -24.76 -12.37
C PRO A 314 -9.83 -26.28 -12.49
N ALA A 315 -8.78 -27.00 -12.09
CA ALA A 315 -8.81 -28.46 -12.09
C ALA A 315 -9.72 -29.03 -10.97
N ARG A 316 -9.85 -28.32 -9.85
CA ARG A 316 -10.68 -28.75 -8.71
C ARG A 316 -11.09 -27.55 -7.86
N PRO A 317 -12.05 -26.72 -8.31
CA PRO A 317 -12.48 -25.57 -7.55
C PRO A 317 -13.20 -25.99 -6.27
N VAL A 318 -12.94 -25.28 -5.16
CA VAL A 318 -13.59 -25.49 -3.87
C VAL A 318 -13.97 -24.16 -3.24
N LEU A 319 -15.09 -24.11 -2.51
CA LEU A 319 -15.52 -22.89 -1.82
C LEU A 319 -14.92 -22.77 -0.42
N CYS A 320 -14.48 -23.89 0.16
CA CYS A 320 -13.85 -23.95 1.48
C CYS A 320 -12.57 -24.77 1.43
N ILE A 321 -11.64 -24.40 2.29
CA ILE A 321 -10.38 -25.12 2.50
C ILE A 321 -10.09 -25.23 4.00
N PHE A 322 -9.63 -26.39 4.45
CA PHE A 322 -9.22 -26.57 5.84
C PHE A 322 -7.78 -26.10 6.02
N ALA A 323 -7.55 -25.39 7.12
CA ALA A 323 -6.20 -25.01 7.52
C ALA A 323 -5.58 -26.13 8.37
N SER A 324 -4.38 -26.56 8.03
CA SER A 324 -3.60 -27.54 8.79
C SER A 324 -2.10 -27.19 8.73
N ASP A 325 -1.36 -27.58 9.75
CA ASP A 325 0.09 -27.43 9.77
C ASP A 325 0.73 -28.79 10.11
N PRO A 326 1.43 -29.42 9.16
CA PRO A 326 2.08 -30.70 9.39
C PRO A 326 3.14 -30.67 10.52
N ALA A 327 3.67 -29.51 10.85
CA ALA A 327 4.59 -29.35 11.96
C ALA A 327 3.90 -29.38 13.34
N ILE A 328 2.59 -29.08 13.39
CA ILE A 328 1.78 -29.10 14.62
C ILE A 328 1.09 -30.46 14.76
N GLY A 329 0.61 -31.01 13.66
CA GLY A 329 -0.09 -32.30 13.63
C GLY A 329 -1.05 -32.45 12.45
N PRO A 330 -1.70 -33.61 12.32
CA PRO A 330 -2.63 -33.88 11.23
C PRO A 330 -4.03 -33.32 11.46
N GLN A 331 -4.29 -32.70 12.62
CA GLN A 331 -5.58 -32.14 12.97
C GLN A 331 -5.84 -30.85 12.19
N PRO A 332 -7.09 -30.57 11.76
CA PRO A 332 -7.46 -29.29 11.20
C PRO A 332 -7.44 -28.19 12.27
N LEU A 333 -6.83 -27.06 11.96
CA LEU A 333 -6.70 -25.89 12.84
C LEU A 333 -7.80 -24.86 12.60
N GLY A 334 -8.43 -24.91 11.41
CA GLY A 334 -9.50 -24.01 11.02
C GLY A 334 -10.11 -24.37 9.67
N VAL A 335 -11.17 -23.67 9.29
CA VAL A 335 -11.80 -23.69 7.97
C VAL A 335 -11.91 -22.27 7.44
N LEU A 336 -11.59 -22.08 6.17
CA LEU A 336 -11.68 -20.79 5.48
C LEU A 336 -12.68 -20.93 4.33
N HIS A 337 -13.65 -20.03 4.26
CA HIS A 337 -14.59 -19.95 3.16
C HIS A 337 -14.17 -18.82 2.20
N VAL A 338 -14.40 -18.98 0.90
CA VAL A 338 -14.08 -17.98 -0.11
C VAL A 338 -14.70 -16.61 0.18
N HIS A 339 -15.90 -16.56 0.76
CA HIS A 339 -16.56 -15.30 1.13
C HIS A 339 -15.83 -14.54 2.25
N ASP A 340 -15.09 -15.20 3.12
CA ASP A 340 -14.27 -14.52 4.14
C ASP A 340 -13.13 -13.79 3.49
N CYS A 341 -12.50 -14.40 2.47
CA CYS A 341 -11.49 -13.76 1.63
C CYS A 341 -12.05 -12.53 0.90
N LEU A 342 -13.25 -12.65 0.31
CA LEU A 342 -13.90 -11.53 -0.41
C LEU A 342 -14.27 -10.38 0.54
N ARG A 343 -14.79 -10.66 1.73
CA ARG A 343 -15.08 -9.64 2.77
C ARG A 343 -13.81 -8.92 3.22
N ALA A 344 -12.69 -9.61 3.25
CA ALA A 344 -11.38 -9.04 3.55
C ALA A 344 -10.77 -8.23 2.40
N GLY A 345 -11.45 -8.12 1.26
CA GLY A 345 -10.99 -7.35 0.09
C GLY A 345 -9.97 -8.09 -0.78
N LEU A 346 -9.86 -9.41 -0.64
CA LEU A 346 -9.04 -10.24 -1.53
C LEU A 346 -9.78 -10.45 -2.86
N ASP A 347 -9.09 -10.17 -3.96
CA ASP A 347 -9.63 -10.33 -5.31
C ASP A 347 -9.57 -11.80 -5.75
N MET A 348 -10.56 -12.22 -6.53
CA MET A 348 -10.65 -13.60 -7.02
C MET A 348 -9.73 -13.90 -8.22
N GLY A 349 -9.02 -12.87 -8.73
CA GLY A 349 -8.11 -12.98 -9.86
C GLY A 349 -8.82 -12.89 -11.21
#